data_7b21458b77bfc0169d4a49a0fbefcac2
#
_entry.id   7b21458b77bfc0169d4a49a0fbefcac2
#
_cell.length_a   1.000
_cell.length_b   1.000
_cell.length_c   1.000
_cell.angle_alpha   90.00
_cell.angle_beta   90.00
_cell.angle_gamma   90.00
#
_symmetry.space_group_name_H-M   'P 1'
#
loop_
_entity.id
_entity.type
_entity.pdbx_description
1 polymer ?
#
loop_
_entity_poly.entity_id
_entity_poly.type
_entity_poly.pdbx_seq_one_letter_code
_entity_poly.pdbx_strand_id
1 'polypeptide(L)'
;MFSLRWDMADPDEIHNTIISGAKLQGTNMCILMLAILIASIGLNMNSTAVIIGAMLISPLMGGITAIGYGIATNDLTLSKGAAIRLGIQVVICLITSTIYFTISPITTASSELLARTTPTAWDVLIALFGGLAGIIGQTRKEKSNVIPGVAIATALMPPLCTAGYGLARHRLDYFGGALYLFFINSFFICLAAIVVLKFLRLPHGNDISPKALKKIHRNIAFITVITMLPSIYLGYDIVKKTMDNSSAEKFITENFDFDGTQIVQKTIDTDKRMIEVALLGKKISTADTKALQSCLLYTSPSPRD
;
A
#
# COMPACT_ATOMS: atom_id res chain seq x y z
N MET A 1 24.13 17.79 -15.75
CA MET A 1 24.34 17.33 -14.38
C MET A 1 23.26 16.35 -13.89
N PHE A 2 22.06 16.34 -14.45
CA PHE A 2 20.99 15.38 -14.11
C PHE A 2 20.78 14.31 -15.19
N SER A 3 21.86 13.62 -15.61
CA SER A 3 21.73 12.51 -16.57
C SER A 3 21.69 11.17 -15.83
N LEU A 4 20.55 10.49 -15.87
CA LEU A 4 20.38 9.13 -15.31
C LEU A 4 21.28 8.07 -15.99
N ARG A 5 22.09 8.45 -16.98
CA ARG A 5 22.99 7.53 -17.70
C ARG A 5 24.44 7.59 -17.27
N TRP A 6 24.81 8.61 -16.50
CA TRP A 6 26.24 8.85 -16.21
C TRP A 6 26.85 7.83 -15.25
N ASP A 7 26.08 7.35 -14.28
CA ASP A 7 26.46 6.36 -13.27
C ASP A 7 25.72 5.03 -13.43
N MET A 8 25.17 4.79 -14.62
CA MET A 8 24.47 3.54 -14.93
C MET A 8 25.45 2.37 -14.96
N ALA A 9 25.07 1.24 -14.34
CA ALA A 9 25.79 -0.01 -14.43
C ALA A 9 25.73 -0.58 -15.86
N ASP A 10 26.61 -1.52 -16.18
CA ASP A 10 26.56 -2.21 -17.46
C ASP A 10 25.22 -2.94 -17.63
N PRO A 11 24.66 -2.98 -18.86
CA PRO A 11 23.39 -3.67 -19.13
C PRO A 11 23.38 -5.12 -18.64
N ASP A 12 24.48 -5.84 -18.75
CA ASP A 12 24.62 -7.23 -18.28
C ASP A 12 24.62 -7.31 -16.75
N GLU A 13 25.21 -6.34 -16.07
CA GLU A 13 25.17 -6.25 -14.60
C GLU A 13 23.75 -5.96 -14.10
N ILE A 14 23.04 -5.03 -14.76
CA ILE A 14 21.62 -4.71 -14.47
C ILE A 14 20.76 -5.97 -14.66
N HIS A 15 20.95 -6.66 -15.78
CA HIS A 15 20.23 -7.91 -16.09
C HIS A 15 20.46 -8.95 -14.98
N ASN A 16 21.71 -9.23 -14.64
CA ASN A 16 22.06 -10.20 -13.62
C ASN A 16 21.54 -9.83 -12.23
N THR A 17 21.59 -8.55 -11.87
CA THR A 17 21.08 -8.05 -10.58
C THR A 17 19.56 -8.25 -10.48
N ILE A 18 18.82 -7.90 -11.52
CA ILE A 18 17.36 -8.04 -11.52
C ILE A 18 16.94 -9.52 -11.53
N ILE A 19 17.58 -10.35 -12.36
CA ILE A 19 17.25 -11.77 -12.43
C ILE A 19 17.61 -12.51 -11.15
N SER A 20 18.78 -12.21 -10.55
CA SER A 20 19.17 -12.84 -9.28
C SER A 20 18.20 -12.52 -8.15
N GLY A 21 17.68 -11.27 -8.10
CA GLY A 21 16.66 -10.86 -7.13
C GLY A 21 15.31 -11.57 -7.31
N ALA A 22 15.02 -12.09 -8.51
CA ALA A 22 13.78 -12.81 -8.81
C ALA A 22 13.91 -14.35 -8.74
N LYS A 23 15.09 -14.88 -8.43
CA LYS A 23 15.29 -16.33 -8.34
C LYS A 23 14.57 -16.93 -7.15
N LEU A 24 13.80 -17.99 -7.42
CA LEU A 24 13.15 -18.80 -6.41
C LEU A 24 14.13 -19.88 -5.93
N GLN A 25 14.95 -19.55 -4.93
CA GLN A 25 15.88 -20.47 -4.30
C GLN A 25 15.35 -20.89 -2.93
N GLY A 26 15.65 -22.10 -2.47
CA GLY A 26 15.20 -22.60 -1.16
C GLY A 26 15.54 -21.66 0.00
N THR A 27 16.77 -21.11 0.00
CA THR A 27 17.21 -20.11 0.99
C THR A 27 16.32 -18.85 0.99
N ASN A 28 16.01 -18.29 -0.19
CA ASN A 28 15.14 -17.12 -0.30
C ASN A 28 13.72 -17.39 0.17
N MET A 29 13.24 -18.63 -0.01
CA MET A 29 11.92 -19.06 0.49
C MET A 29 11.91 -19.16 2.02
N CYS A 30 12.96 -19.72 2.63
CA CYS A 30 13.09 -19.74 4.08
C CYS A 30 13.15 -18.31 4.66
N ILE A 31 13.95 -17.44 4.06
CA ILE A 31 14.05 -16.03 4.46
C ILE A 31 12.68 -15.35 4.34
N LEU A 32 11.93 -15.59 3.26
CA LEU A 32 10.59 -15.05 3.07
C LEU A 32 9.63 -15.51 4.16
N MET A 33 9.60 -16.82 4.48
CA MET A 33 8.74 -17.35 5.56
C MET A 33 9.07 -16.73 6.92
N LEU A 34 10.36 -16.62 7.26
CA LEU A 34 10.81 -15.99 8.51
C LEU A 34 10.44 -14.50 8.53
N ALA A 35 10.63 -13.79 7.43
CA ALA A 35 10.23 -12.39 7.32
C ALA A 35 8.72 -12.20 7.50
N ILE A 36 7.89 -13.08 6.92
CA ILE A 36 6.42 -13.07 7.11
C ILE A 36 6.04 -13.32 8.56
N LEU A 37 6.70 -14.25 9.25
CA LEU A 37 6.45 -14.48 10.68
C LEU A 37 6.79 -13.24 11.51
N ILE A 38 7.95 -12.61 11.28
CA ILE A 38 8.36 -11.38 11.97
C ILE A 38 7.36 -10.25 11.68
N ALA A 39 6.94 -10.08 10.41
CA ALA A 39 5.95 -9.06 10.04
C ALA A 39 4.59 -9.32 10.70
N SER A 40 4.15 -10.58 10.75
CA SER A 40 2.87 -10.96 11.37
C SER A 40 2.90 -10.72 12.89
N ILE A 41 4.03 -10.99 13.55
CA ILE A 41 4.25 -10.64 14.98
C ILE A 41 4.20 -9.12 15.13
N GLY A 42 4.92 -8.36 14.29
CA GLY A 42 4.91 -6.90 14.32
C GLY A 42 3.53 -6.29 14.15
N LEU A 43 2.74 -6.81 13.21
CA LEU A 43 1.34 -6.41 13.01
C LEU A 43 0.47 -6.72 14.23
N ASN A 44 0.64 -7.88 14.82
CA ASN A 44 -0.12 -8.31 16.01
C ASN A 44 0.20 -7.45 17.24
N MET A 45 1.49 -7.10 17.40
CA MET A 45 1.97 -6.24 18.50
C MET A 45 1.81 -4.74 18.22
N ASN A 46 1.26 -4.36 17.07
CA ASN A 46 1.15 -2.96 16.62
C ASN A 46 2.51 -2.23 16.60
N SER A 47 3.57 -2.94 16.23
CA SER A 47 4.95 -2.42 16.21
C SER A 47 5.44 -2.13 14.79
N THR A 48 5.34 -0.87 14.37
CA THR A 48 5.80 -0.40 13.06
C THR A 48 7.29 -0.69 12.84
N ALA A 49 8.12 -0.58 13.88
CA ALA A 49 9.56 -0.84 13.77
C ALA A 49 9.86 -2.30 13.40
N VAL A 50 9.17 -3.27 14.00
CA VAL A 50 9.33 -4.70 13.70
C VAL A 50 8.85 -5.00 12.27
N ILE A 51 7.74 -4.39 11.85
CA ILE A 51 7.21 -4.52 10.49
C ILE A 51 8.22 -4.01 9.47
N ILE A 52 8.81 -2.84 9.70
CA ILE A 52 9.86 -2.26 8.84
C ILE A 52 11.08 -3.19 8.75
N GLY A 53 11.54 -3.72 9.88
CA GLY A 53 12.64 -4.69 9.91
C GLY A 53 12.37 -5.93 9.04
N ALA A 54 11.16 -6.46 9.10
CA ALA A 54 10.75 -7.60 8.29
C ALA A 54 10.71 -7.27 6.78
N MET A 55 10.26 -6.07 6.41
CA MET A 55 10.23 -5.63 5.01
C MET A 55 11.62 -5.57 4.38
N LEU A 56 12.65 -5.20 5.15
CA LEU A 56 14.02 -5.08 4.66
C LEU A 56 14.63 -6.41 4.19
N ILE A 57 14.22 -7.51 4.78
CA ILE A 57 14.72 -8.86 4.45
C ILE A 57 13.85 -9.59 3.41
N SER A 58 12.75 -8.98 2.98
CA SER A 58 11.79 -9.61 2.05
C SER A 58 12.28 -9.60 0.60
N PRO A 59 12.27 -10.75 -0.10
CA PRO A 59 12.67 -10.84 -1.51
C PRO A 59 11.55 -10.49 -2.51
N LEU A 60 10.36 -10.05 -2.07
CA LEU A 60 9.19 -9.83 -2.95
C LEU A 60 9.42 -8.80 -4.05
N MET A 61 10.16 -7.72 -3.75
CA MET A 61 10.41 -6.64 -4.70
C MET A 61 11.15 -7.11 -5.96
N GLY A 62 12.09 -8.06 -5.81
CA GLY A 62 12.85 -8.60 -6.93
C GLY A 62 11.98 -9.25 -8.00
N GLY A 63 10.94 -9.99 -7.60
CA GLY A 63 9.98 -10.59 -8.53
C GLY A 63 9.21 -9.55 -9.35
N ILE A 64 8.77 -8.45 -8.72
CA ILE A 64 8.00 -7.39 -9.36
C ILE A 64 8.87 -6.61 -10.35
N THR A 65 10.09 -6.24 -9.95
CA THR A 65 11.02 -5.52 -10.83
C THR A 65 11.44 -6.36 -12.02
N ALA A 66 11.58 -7.69 -11.86
CA ALA A 66 11.87 -8.60 -12.97
C ALA A 66 10.71 -8.73 -13.97
N ILE A 67 9.45 -8.67 -13.51
CA ILE A 67 8.29 -8.59 -14.42
C ILE A 67 8.38 -7.31 -15.25
N GLY A 68 8.62 -6.17 -14.62
CA GLY A 68 8.78 -4.87 -15.28
C GLY A 68 9.95 -4.85 -16.26
N TYR A 69 11.08 -5.45 -15.89
CA TYR A 69 12.25 -5.59 -16.74
C TYR A 69 11.95 -6.43 -18.01
N GLY A 70 11.33 -7.59 -17.84
CA GLY A 70 10.97 -8.44 -18.99
C GLY A 70 10.01 -7.75 -19.95
N ILE A 71 9.06 -6.94 -19.44
CA ILE A 71 8.18 -6.13 -20.29
C ILE A 71 8.96 -5.00 -20.99
N ALA A 72 9.86 -4.31 -20.27
CA ALA A 72 10.63 -3.19 -20.79
C ALA A 72 11.61 -3.62 -21.90
N THR A 73 12.23 -4.80 -21.75
CA THR A 73 13.19 -5.39 -22.71
C THR A 73 12.52 -6.26 -23.76
N ASN A 74 11.18 -6.35 -23.75
CA ASN A 74 10.40 -7.20 -24.64
C ASN A 74 10.68 -8.72 -24.49
N ASP A 75 11.11 -9.16 -23.32
CA ASP A 75 11.26 -10.58 -22.97
C ASP A 75 10.05 -11.08 -22.18
N LEU A 76 9.01 -11.53 -22.92
CA LEU A 76 7.77 -12.04 -22.30
C LEU A 76 7.98 -13.37 -21.58
N THR A 77 8.98 -14.15 -21.96
CA THR A 77 9.29 -15.43 -21.31
C THR A 77 9.81 -15.19 -19.91
N LEU A 78 10.74 -14.25 -19.78
CA LEU A 78 11.26 -13.79 -18.50
C LEU A 78 10.14 -13.20 -17.62
N SER A 79 9.32 -12.31 -18.18
CA SER A 79 8.21 -11.67 -17.47
C SER A 79 7.19 -12.70 -16.94
N LYS A 80 6.77 -13.67 -17.76
CA LYS A 80 5.87 -14.76 -17.33
C LYS A 80 6.51 -15.62 -16.24
N GLY A 81 7.78 -15.99 -16.40
CA GLY A 81 8.51 -16.77 -15.41
C GLY A 81 8.61 -16.03 -14.06
N ALA A 82 8.89 -14.73 -14.07
CA ALA A 82 8.93 -13.91 -12.87
C ALA A 82 7.54 -13.79 -12.21
N ALA A 83 6.47 -13.63 -13.00
CA ALA A 83 5.10 -13.56 -12.49
C ALA A 83 4.67 -14.87 -11.81
N ILE A 84 5.01 -16.02 -12.36
CA ILE A 84 4.73 -17.33 -11.74
C ILE A 84 5.47 -17.46 -10.42
N ARG A 85 6.77 -17.08 -10.37
CA ARG A 85 7.56 -17.14 -9.15
C ARG A 85 7.01 -16.20 -8.07
N LEU A 86 6.61 -14.99 -8.45
CA LEU A 86 5.94 -14.06 -7.53
C LEU A 86 4.62 -14.64 -7.00
N GLY A 87 3.81 -15.28 -7.86
CA GLY A 87 2.59 -15.95 -7.45
C GLY A 87 2.85 -17.05 -6.40
N ILE A 88 3.89 -17.86 -6.59
CA ILE A 88 4.32 -18.87 -5.61
C ILE A 88 4.71 -18.21 -4.27
N GLN A 89 5.50 -17.11 -4.33
CA GLN A 89 5.88 -16.36 -3.12
C GLN A 89 4.66 -15.82 -2.38
N VAL A 90 3.67 -15.25 -3.10
CA VAL A 90 2.42 -14.76 -2.52
C VAL A 90 1.65 -15.87 -1.81
N VAL A 91 1.51 -17.04 -2.45
CA VAL A 91 0.83 -18.20 -1.84
C VAL A 91 1.53 -18.64 -0.55
N ILE A 92 2.86 -18.72 -0.55
CA ILE A 92 3.64 -19.05 0.64
C ILE A 92 3.44 -18.01 1.75
N CYS A 93 3.45 -16.72 1.40
CA CYS A 93 3.18 -15.63 2.35
C CYS A 93 1.79 -15.78 2.98
N LEU A 94 0.76 -16.03 2.18
CA LEU A 94 -0.61 -16.21 2.67
C LEU A 94 -0.72 -17.42 3.58
N ILE A 95 -0.16 -18.57 3.20
CA ILE A 95 -0.18 -19.78 4.02
C ILE A 95 0.53 -19.56 5.36
N THR A 96 1.76 -19.04 5.32
CA THR A 96 2.58 -18.80 6.53
C THR A 96 1.90 -17.82 7.47
N SER A 97 1.37 -16.71 6.95
CA SER A 97 0.66 -15.73 7.74
C SER A 97 -0.65 -16.27 8.30
N THR A 98 -1.44 -17.00 7.51
CA THR A 98 -2.69 -17.62 7.97
C THR A 98 -2.43 -18.60 9.12
N ILE A 99 -1.39 -19.46 9.01
CA ILE A 99 -1.00 -20.38 10.08
C ILE A 99 -0.66 -19.60 11.35
N TYR A 100 0.18 -18.55 11.24
CA TYR A 100 0.56 -17.72 12.39
C TYR A 100 -0.67 -17.13 13.09
N PHE A 101 -1.56 -16.45 12.36
CA PHE A 101 -2.73 -15.80 12.94
C PHE A 101 -3.80 -16.79 13.45
N THR A 102 -3.81 -18.01 12.93
CA THR A 102 -4.69 -19.08 13.46
C THR A 102 -4.21 -19.55 14.84
N ILE A 103 -2.90 -19.66 15.04
CA ILE A 103 -2.29 -20.10 16.29
C ILE A 103 -2.21 -18.96 17.31
N SER A 104 -2.12 -17.71 16.86
CA SER A 104 -1.96 -16.53 17.72
C SER A 104 -3.15 -16.35 18.68
N PRO A 105 -2.90 -16.16 19.99
CA PRO A 105 -3.94 -15.89 20.98
C PRO A 105 -4.55 -14.49 20.86
N ILE A 106 -3.85 -13.55 20.19
CA ILE A 106 -4.32 -12.18 19.98
C ILE A 106 -5.26 -12.18 18.79
N THR A 107 -6.56 -11.97 19.05
CA THR A 107 -7.60 -12.04 18.02
C THR A 107 -8.07 -10.68 17.51
N THR A 108 -7.81 -9.62 18.26
CA THR A 108 -8.21 -8.26 17.92
C THR A 108 -7.30 -7.69 16.83
N ALA A 109 -7.90 -7.05 15.82
CA ALA A 109 -7.13 -6.38 14.78
C ALA A 109 -6.45 -5.12 15.34
N SER A 110 -5.15 -5.02 15.18
CA SER A 110 -4.38 -3.81 15.52
C SER A 110 -4.64 -2.68 14.52
N SER A 111 -4.29 -1.44 14.87
CA SER A 111 -4.40 -0.30 13.94
C SER A 111 -3.51 -0.48 12.71
N GLU A 112 -2.33 -1.10 12.84
CA GLU A 112 -1.45 -1.43 11.71
C GLU A 112 -2.09 -2.45 10.75
N LEU A 113 -2.85 -3.44 11.26
CA LEU A 113 -3.60 -4.37 10.42
C LEU A 113 -4.72 -3.64 9.67
N LEU A 114 -5.51 -2.82 10.37
CA LEU A 114 -6.64 -2.12 9.78
C LEU A 114 -6.19 -1.12 8.71
N ALA A 115 -5.08 -0.42 8.91
CA ALA A 115 -4.52 0.49 7.94
C ALA A 115 -4.17 -0.15 6.57
N ARG A 116 -4.06 -1.49 6.51
CA ARG A 116 -3.75 -2.22 5.27
C ARG A 116 -4.98 -2.81 4.58
N THR A 117 -6.17 -2.60 5.11
CA THR A 117 -7.42 -3.15 4.55
C THR A 117 -8.11 -2.21 3.57
N THR A 118 -7.77 -0.92 3.59
CA THR A 118 -8.40 0.13 2.77
C THR A 118 -7.35 0.87 1.95
N PRO A 119 -7.12 0.47 0.68
CA PRO A 119 -6.19 1.17 -0.21
C PRO A 119 -6.62 2.60 -0.49
N THR A 120 -5.64 3.49 -0.61
CA THR A 120 -5.85 4.91 -0.85
C THR A 120 -5.12 5.39 -2.11
N ALA A 121 -5.46 6.59 -2.61
CA ALA A 121 -4.70 7.22 -3.69
C ALA A 121 -3.23 7.51 -3.30
N TRP A 122 -2.98 7.70 -2.01
CA TRP A 122 -1.62 7.89 -1.49
C TRP A 122 -0.75 6.64 -1.65
N ASP A 123 -1.33 5.45 -1.48
CA ASP A 123 -0.61 4.19 -1.70
C ASP A 123 -0.15 4.05 -3.14
N VAL A 124 -0.97 4.48 -4.11
CA VAL A 124 -0.60 4.54 -5.54
C VAL A 124 0.61 5.45 -5.77
N LEU A 125 0.60 6.65 -5.20
CA LEU A 125 1.70 7.61 -5.35
C LEU A 125 2.98 7.09 -4.68
N ILE A 126 2.86 6.52 -3.48
CA ILE A 126 3.98 5.92 -2.74
C ILE A 126 4.57 4.75 -3.54
N ALA A 127 3.74 3.86 -4.07
CA ALA A 127 4.18 2.73 -4.89
C ALA A 127 4.88 3.20 -6.18
N LEU A 128 4.35 4.24 -6.84
CA LEU A 128 4.94 4.80 -8.05
C LEU A 128 6.29 5.46 -7.76
N PHE A 129 6.36 6.39 -6.82
CA PHE A 129 7.61 7.09 -6.50
C PHE A 129 8.64 6.15 -5.87
N GLY A 130 8.20 5.26 -4.98
CA GLY A 130 9.04 4.22 -4.42
C GLY A 130 9.57 3.27 -5.49
N GLY A 131 8.71 2.84 -6.42
CA GLY A 131 9.11 2.02 -7.57
C GLY A 131 10.13 2.72 -8.47
N LEU A 132 9.93 4.03 -8.77
CA LEU A 132 10.90 4.83 -9.54
C LEU A 132 12.26 4.88 -8.83
N ALA A 133 12.28 5.22 -7.54
CA ALA A 133 13.52 5.27 -6.75
C ALA A 133 14.21 3.90 -6.70
N GLY A 134 13.45 2.82 -6.52
CA GLY A 134 13.98 1.46 -6.42
C GLY A 134 14.65 0.97 -7.69
N ILE A 135 14.01 1.18 -8.84
CA ILE A 135 14.59 0.75 -10.11
C ILE A 135 15.78 1.64 -10.51
N ILE A 136 15.74 2.94 -10.21
CA ILE A 136 16.88 3.82 -10.38
C ILE A 136 18.05 3.30 -9.54
N GLY A 137 17.84 2.98 -8.26
CA GLY A 137 18.88 2.43 -7.40
C GLY A 137 19.46 1.09 -7.89
N GLN A 138 18.60 0.19 -8.43
CA GLN A 138 19.04 -1.10 -8.98
C GLN A 138 19.85 -0.98 -10.28
N THR A 139 19.76 0.14 -10.98
CA THR A 139 20.46 0.38 -12.24
C THR A 139 21.79 1.14 -12.08
N ARG A 140 22.23 1.43 -10.84
CA ARG A 140 23.49 2.14 -10.56
C ARG A 140 24.67 1.19 -10.39
N LYS A 141 25.88 1.68 -10.71
CA LYS A 141 27.15 0.97 -10.45
C LYS A 141 27.38 0.74 -8.96
N GLU A 142 27.17 1.79 -8.18
CA GLU A 142 27.22 1.67 -6.72
C GLU A 142 25.82 1.32 -6.20
N LYS A 143 25.70 0.14 -5.60
CA LYS A 143 24.45 -0.31 -4.98
C LYS A 143 24.21 0.56 -3.75
N SER A 144 23.39 1.58 -3.90
CA SER A 144 23.06 2.52 -2.84
C SER A 144 22.09 1.90 -1.83
N ASN A 145 22.06 2.46 -0.61
CA ASN A 145 21.09 2.14 0.44
C ASN A 145 19.64 2.52 0.06
N VAL A 146 19.40 2.96 -1.18
CA VAL A 146 18.07 3.29 -1.71
C VAL A 146 17.19 2.03 -1.81
N ILE A 147 17.77 0.88 -2.16
CA ILE A 147 16.99 -0.36 -2.33
C ILE A 147 16.27 -0.77 -1.03
N PRO A 148 16.95 -0.83 0.14
CA PRO A 148 16.28 -1.07 1.40
C PRO A 148 15.19 -0.04 1.73
N GLY A 149 15.47 1.25 1.53
CA GLY A 149 14.51 2.33 1.79
C GLY A 149 13.24 2.21 0.96
N VAL A 150 13.36 1.79 -0.29
CA VAL A 150 12.21 1.58 -1.18
C VAL A 150 11.39 0.35 -0.78
N ALA A 151 12.03 -0.73 -0.33
CA ALA A 151 11.32 -1.89 0.19
C ALA A 151 10.43 -1.53 1.39
N ILE A 152 10.88 -0.58 2.23
CA ILE A 152 10.09 -0.01 3.32
C ILE A 152 8.93 0.83 2.78
N ALA A 153 9.20 1.74 1.87
CA ALA A 153 8.19 2.68 1.37
C ALA A 153 7.04 1.99 0.64
N THR A 154 7.33 0.99 -0.17
CA THR A 154 6.33 0.32 -1.02
C THR A 154 5.47 -0.73 -0.31
N ALA A 155 5.78 -1.06 0.93
CA ALA A 155 4.96 -1.89 1.83
C ALA A 155 4.27 -3.10 1.16
N LEU A 156 5.04 -3.99 0.52
CA LEU A 156 4.49 -5.17 -0.17
C LEU A 156 4.10 -6.32 0.78
N MET A 157 4.88 -6.51 1.85
CA MET A 157 4.71 -7.64 2.75
C MET A 157 3.54 -7.47 3.73
N PRO A 158 3.33 -6.32 4.40
CA PRO A 158 2.26 -6.17 5.38
C PRO A 158 0.86 -6.43 4.82
N PRO A 159 0.50 -5.99 3.59
CA PRO A 159 -0.77 -6.35 3.00
C PRO A 159 -0.98 -7.86 2.85
N LEU A 160 0.07 -8.63 2.48
CA LEU A 160 -0.04 -10.10 2.40
C LEU A 160 -0.24 -10.73 3.79
N CYS A 161 0.43 -10.21 4.82
CA CYS A 161 0.21 -10.65 6.20
C CYS A 161 -1.21 -10.33 6.67
N THR A 162 -1.72 -9.14 6.36
CA THR A 162 -3.10 -8.73 6.69
C THR A 162 -4.13 -9.57 5.93
N ALA A 163 -3.86 -9.93 4.67
CA ALA A 163 -4.71 -10.86 3.92
C ALA A 163 -4.73 -12.24 4.60
N GLY A 164 -3.58 -12.76 5.07
CA GLY A 164 -3.51 -13.98 5.86
C GLY A 164 -4.29 -13.90 7.18
N TYR A 165 -4.25 -12.75 7.87
CA TYR A 165 -5.10 -12.48 9.02
C TYR A 165 -6.60 -12.55 8.67
N GLY A 166 -6.99 -11.93 7.54
CA GLY A 166 -8.37 -12.01 7.03
C GLY A 166 -8.84 -13.45 6.81
N LEU A 167 -7.99 -14.30 6.21
CA LEU A 167 -8.28 -15.73 6.05
C LEU A 167 -8.40 -16.45 7.39
N ALA A 168 -7.46 -16.22 8.32
CA ALA A 168 -7.45 -16.87 9.65
C ALA A 168 -8.68 -16.50 10.51
N ARG A 169 -9.23 -15.31 10.31
CA ARG A 169 -10.39 -14.80 11.07
C ARG A 169 -11.71 -14.83 10.28
N HIS A 170 -11.74 -15.47 9.10
CA HIS A 170 -12.91 -15.54 8.22
C HIS A 170 -13.49 -14.17 7.86
N ARG A 171 -12.62 -13.13 7.74
CA ARG A 171 -12.96 -11.76 7.37
C ARG A 171 -12.55 -11.51 5.92
N LEU A 172 -13.48 -11.81 4.99
CA LEU A 172 -13.24 -11.65 3.55
C LEU A 172 -13.05 -10.18 3.13
N ASP A 173 -13.62 -9.25 3.87
CA ASP A 173 -13.40 -7.81 3.71
C ASP A 173 -11.92 -7.43 3.92
N TYR A 174 -11.29 -7.92 4.99
CA TYR A 174 -9.87 -7.69 5.26
C TYR A 174 -8.98 -8.40 4.24
N PHE A 175 -9.32 -9.63 3.88
CA PHE A 175 -8.60 -10.38 2.86
C PHE A 175 -8.62 -9.64 1.51
N GLY A 176 -9.80 -9.26 1.04
CA GLY A 176 -9.98 -8.60 -0.26
C GLY A 176 -9.30 -7.23 -0.32
N GLY A 177 -9.48 -6.39 0.71
CA GLY A 177 -8.88 -5.06 0.79
C GLY A 177 -7.36 -5.11 0.83
N ALA A 178 -6.79 -6.00 1.65
CA ALA A 178 -5.35 -6.14 1.76
C ALA A 178 -4.71 -6.74 0.50
N LEU A 179 -5.35 -7.74 -0.11
CA LEU A 179 -4.87 -8.31 -1.37
C LEU A 179 -4.93 -7.29 -2.52
N TYR A 180 -5.96 -6.46 -2.54
CA TYR A 180 -6.09 -5.38 -3.51
C TYR A 180 -4.99 -4.32 -3.30
N LEU A 181 -4.66 -3.95 -2.07
CA LEU A 181 -3.54 -3.05 -1.77
C LEU A 181 -2.20 -3.64 -2.25
N PHE A 182 -1.95 -4.93 -2.01
CA PHE A 182 -0.77 -5.60 -2.54
C PHE A 182 -0.71 -5.54 -4.06
N PHE A 183 -1.84 -5.77 -4.74
CA PHE A 183 -1.92 -5.72 -6.19
C PHE A 183 -1.62 -4.32 -6.74
N ILE A 184 -2.20 -3.27 -6.14
CA ILE A 184 -1.94 -1.87 -6.51
C ILE A 184 -0.45 -1.56 -6.38
N ASN A 185 0.14 -1.83 -5.22
CA ASN A 185 1.55 -1.56 -4.97
C ASN A 185 2.45 -2.30 -5.98
N SER A 186 2.20 -3.60 -6.19
CA SER A 186 2.94 -4.40 -7.16
C SER A 186 2.83 -3.87 -8.58
N PHE A 187 1.62 -3.49 -8.99
CA PHE A 187 1.36 -2.96 -10.33
C PHE A 187 2.09 -1.63 -10.57
N PHE A 188 2.00 -0.68 -9.65
CA PHE A 188 2.62 0.64 -9.84
C PHE A 188 4.14 0.60 -9.71
N ILE A 189 4.71 -0.29 -8.89
CA ILE A 189 6.16 -0.56 -8.87
C ILE A 189 6.60 -1.15 -10.22
N CYS A 190 5.87 -2.12 -10.75
CA CYS A 190 6.15 -2.71 -12.05
C CYS A 190 6.07 -1.65 -13.17
N LEU A 191 5.05 -0.79 -13.15
CA LEU A 191 4.90 0.31 -14.11
C LEU A 191 6.07 1.29 -14.01
N ALA A 192 6.49 1.69 -12.81
CA ALA A 192 7.65 2.53 -12.57
C ALA A 192 8.93 1.90 -13.16
N ALA A 193 9.12 0.58 -12.95
CA ALA A 193 10.24 -0.16 -13.52
C ALA A 193 10.22 -0.11 -15.06
N ILE A 194 9.07 -0.34 -15.69
CA ILE A 194 8.92 -0.27 -17.15
C ILE A 194 9.29 1.12 -17.68
N VAL A 195 8.80 2.19 -17.03
CA VAL A 195 9.05 3.57 -17.45
C VAL A 195 10.54 3.91 -17.39
N VAL A 196 11.20 3.66 -16.27
CA VAL A 196 12.63 3.96 -16.11
C VAL A 196 13.50 3.14 -17.05
N LEU A 197 13.25 1.82 -17.15
CA LEU A 197 14.06 0.94 -18.00
C LEU A 197 13.90 1.26 -19.50
N LYS A 198 12.71 1.66 -19.94
CA LYS A 198 12.50 2.17 -21.31
C LYS A 198 13.21 3.50 -21.53
N PHE A 199 13.22 4.39 -20.54
CA PHE A 199 13.95 5.65 -20.62
C PHE A 199 15.47 5.43 -20.71
N LEU A 200 16.00 4.45 -20.00
CA LEU A 200 17.42 4.06 -20.05
C LEU A 200 17.81 3.37 -21.36
N ARG A 201 16.85 2.93 -22.18
CA ARG A 201 17.05 2.24 -23.47
C ARG A 201 17.97 1.02 -23.36
N LEU A 202 17.67 0.13 -22.40
CA LEU A 202 18.39 -1.13 -22.30
C LEU A 202 18.22 -1.97 -23.57
N PRO A 203 19.23 -2.79 -23.93
CA PRO A 203 19.16 -3.63 -25.11
C PRO A 203 17.96 -4.59 -25.03
N HIS A 204 17.32 -4.82 -26.17
CA HIS A 204 16.16 -5.69 -26.29
C HIS A 204 16.60 -7.15 -26.36
N GLY A 205 15.92 -8.02 -25.61
CA GLY A 205 16.28 -9.44 -25.55
C GLY A 205 15.77 -10.27 -26.74
N ASN A 206 14.57 -9.96 -27.27
CA ASN A 206 13.96 -10.69 -28.40
C ASN A 206 13.08 -9.74 -29.23
N ASP A 207 13.04 -9.93 -30.54
CA ASP A 207 12.16 -9.22 -31.47
C ASP A 207 10.70 -9.66 -31.25
N ILE A 208 9.92 -8.81 -30.59
CA ILE A 208 8.47 -8.98 -30.47
C ILE A 208 7.78 -8.33 -31.66
N SER A 209 6.81 -9.03 -32.25
CA SER A 209 6.03 -8.46 -33.34
C SER A 209 5.33 -7.16 -32.95
N PRO A 210 5.22 -6.16 -33.84
CA PRO A 210 4.58 -4.86 -33.55
C PRO A 210 3.14 -4.99 -33.04
N LYS A 211 2.42 -6.04 -33.48
CA LYS A 211 1.06 -6.36 -33.04
C LYS A 211 1.01 -6.78 -31.55
N ALA A 212 1.97 -7.61 -31.12
CA ALA A 212 2.07 -8.05 -29.73
C ALA A 212 2.46 -6.88 -28.82
N LEU A 213 3.35 -5.99 -29.25
CA LEU A 213 3.73 -4.76 -28.53
C LEU A 213 2.53 -3.84 -28.31
N LYS A 214 1.71 -3.59 -29.35
CA LYS A 214 0.48 -2.79 -29.22
C LYS A 214 -0.50 -3.42 -28.21
N LYS A 215 -0.65 -4.74 -28.21
CA LYS A 215 -1.51 -5.46 -27.28
C LYS A 215 -1.02 -5.30 -25.84
N ILE A 216 0.29 -5.42 -25.61
CA ILE A 216 0.91 -5.23 -24.29
C ILE A 216 0.65 -3.81 -23.76
N HIS A 217 0.94 -2.78 -24.56
CA HIS A 217 0.72 -1.38 -24.15
C HIS A 217 -0.76 -1.10 -23.86
N ARG A 218 -1.66 -1.62 -24.68
CA ARG A 218 -3.11 -1.49 -24.44
C ARG A 218 -3.54 -2.17 -23.13
N ASN A 219 -3.03 -3.36 -22.87
CA ASN A 219 -3.36 -4.09 -21.63
C ASN A 219 -2.81 -3.36 -20.39
N ILE A 220 -1.58 -2.82 -20.45
CA ILE A 220 -1.00 -2.02 -19.37
C ILE A 220 -1.87 -0.78 -19.13
N ALA A 221 -2.22 -0.02 -20.18
CA ALA A 221 -3.07 1.17 -20.06
C ALA A 221 -4.44 0.81 -19.47
N PHE A 222 -5.06 -0.28 -19.91
CA PHE A 222 -6.35 -0.74 -19.41
C PHE A 222 -6.28 -1.11 -17.90
N ILE A 223 -5.28 -1.88 -17.49
CA ILE A 223 -5.08 -2.23 -16.08
C ILE A 223 -4.79 -0.98 -15.25
N THR A 224 -3.98 -0.03 -15.78
CA THR A 224 -3.71 1.25 -15.10
C THR A 224 -5.00 2.00 -14.81
N VAL A 225 -5.88 2.14 -15.79
CA VAL A 225 -7.15 2.85 -15.62
C VAL A 225 -8.05 2.12 -14.62
N ILE A 226 -8.19 0.80 -14.74
CA ILE A 226 -9.01 -0.01 -13.81
C ILE A 226 -8.51 0.07 -12.37
N THR A 227 -7.20 0.12 -12.16
CA THR A 227 -6.62 0.22 -10.79
C THR A 227 -6.65 1.63 -10.24
N MET A 228 -6.47 2.65 -11.11
CA MET A 228 -6.50 4.05 -10.67
C MET A 228 -7.90 4.52 -10.25
N LEU A 229 -8.95 4.15 -11.01
CA LEU A 229 -10.29 4.65 -10.75
C LEU A 229 -10.79 4.30 -9.33
N PRO A 230 -10.76 3.05 -8.87
CA PRO A 230 -11.16 2.72 -7.49
C PRO A 230 -10.26 3.38 -6.45
N SER A 231 -8.95 3.47 -6.70
CA SER A 231 -8.00 4.08 -5.76
C SER A 231 -8.23 5.56 -5.58
N ILE A 232 -8.55 6.29 -6.67
CA ILE A 232 -8.91 7.71 -6.62
C ILE A 232 -10.23 7.90 -5.86
N TYR A 233 -11.23 7.04 -6.14
CA TYR A 233 -12.52 7.10 -5.46
C TYR A 233 -12.37 6.87 -3.94
N LEU A 234 -11.66 5.82 -3.53
CA LEU A 234 -11.39 5.54 -2.13
C LEU A 234 -10.57 6.66 -1.46
N GLY A 235 -9.55 7.19 -2.17
CA GLY A 235 -8.76 8.32 -1.69
C GLY A 235 -9.60 9.57 -1.47
N TYR A 236 -10.50 9.89 -2.40
CA TYR A 236 -11.43 11.00 -2.26
C TYR A 236 -12.36 10.83 -1.05
N ASP A 237 -12.94 9.63 -0.87
CA ASP A 237 -13.81 9.32 0.26
C ASP A 237 -13.09 9.49 1.61
N ILE A 238 -11.84 9.00 1.72
CA ILE A 238 -11.03 9.15 2.93
C ILE A 238 -10.69 10.62 3.21
N VAL A 239 -10.27 11.37 2.18
CA VAL A 239 -9.96 12.80 2.35
C VAL A 239 -11.20 13.55 2.80
N LYS A 240 -12.36 13.28 2.18
CA LYS A 240 -13.63 13.87 2.57
C LYS A 240 -13.98 13.54 4.01
N LYS A 241 -13.96 12.27 4.41
CA LYS A 241 -14.21 11.84 5.80
C LYS A 241 -13.25 12.47 6.80
N THR A 242 -11.98 12.63 6.43
CA THR A 242 -10.98 13.29 7.27
C THR A 242 -11.27 14.78 7.44
N MET A 243 -11.68 15.45 6.37
CA MET A 243 -12.09 16.86 6.42
C MET A 243 -13.36 17.04 7.26
N ASP A 244 -14.35 16.18 7.06
CA ASP A 244 -15.61 16.19 7.84
C ASP A 244 -15.32 15.94 9.33
N ASN A 245 -14.46 14.98 9.67
CA ASN A 245 -14.01 14.72 11.05
C ASN A 245 -13.28 15.92 11.65
N SER A 246 -12.34 16.53 10.92
CA SER A 246 -11.60 17.70 11.38
C SER A 246 -12.53 18.89 11.61
N SER A 247 -13.48 19.11 10.73
CA SER A 247 -14.49 20.16 10.87
C SER A 247 -15.41 19.91 12.08
N ALA A 248 -15.82 18.67 12.30
CA ALA A 248 -16.60 18.26 13.46
C ALA A 248 -15.82 18.43 14.78
N GLU A 249 -14.55 18.05 14.81
CA GLU A 249 -13.68 18.28 15.97
C GLU A 249 -13.52 19.76 16.29
N LYS A 250 -13.29 20.58 15.28
CA LYS A 250 -13.21 22.03 15.43
C LYS A 250 -14.50 22.61 15.99
N PHE A 251 -15.64 22.19 15.42
CA PHE A 251 -16.97 22.59 15.90
C PHE A 251 -17.18 22.20 17.37
N ILE A 252 -16.82 20.98 17.77
CA ILE A 252 -16.92 20.53 19.16
C ILE A 252 -16.06 21.41 20.06
N THR A 253 -14.81 21.69 19.68
CA THR A 253 -13.88 22.47 20.49
C THR A 253 -14.31 23.93 20.64
N GLU A 254 -14.90 24.52 19.60
CA GLU A 254 -15.33 25.93 19.61
C GLU A 254 -16.69 26.16 20.28
N ASN A 255 -17.58 25.16 20.29
CA ASN A 255 -18.98 25.36 20.70
C ASN A 255 -19.39 24.59 21.96
N PHE A 256 -18.55 23.65 22.45
CA PHE A 256 -18.86 22.85 23.65
C PHE A 256 -18.03 23.26 24.87
N ASP A 257 -17.50 24.49 24.90
CA ASP A 257 -16.83 25.05 26.07
C ASP A 257 -17.85 25.77 26.96
N PHE A 258 -18.45 25.01 27.89
CA PHE A 258 -19.43 25.52 28.84
C PHE A 258 -18.80 25.58 30.25
N ASP A 259 -18.99 26.72 30.93
CA ASP A 259 -18.49 26.91 32.29
C ASP A 259 -18.98 25.82 33.27
N GLY A 260 -18.02 25.05 33.78
CA GLY A 260 -18.28 23.97 34.75
C GLY A 260 -18.70 22.63 34.10
N THR A 261 -18.44 22.45 32.82
CA THR A 261 -18.60 21.18 32.13
C THR A 261 -17.29 20.71 31.51
N GLN A 262 -17.11 19.38 31.39
CA GLN A 262 -15.98 18.77 30.72
C GLN A 262 -16.47 17.73 29.71
N ILE A 263 -15.84 17.69 28.53
CA ILE A 263 -16.08 16.64 27.54
C ILE A 263 -15.40 15.35 28.01
N VAL A 264 -16.18 14.32 28.31
CA VAL A 264 -15.68 13.00 28.75
C VAL A 264 -15.49 12.07 27.57
N GLN A 265 -16.40 12.13 26.61
CA GLN A 265 -16.34 11.28 25.41
C GLN A 265 -16.91 12.03 24.22
N LYS A 266 -16.24 11.88 23.07
CA LYS A 266 -16.74 12.35 21.78
C LYS A 266 -16.73 11.19 20.78
N THR A 267 -17.79 11.03 20.01
CA THR A 267 -17.90 10.07 18.93
C THR A 267 -18.42 10.79 17.69
N ILE A 268 -17.66 10.77 16.62
CA ILE A 268 -18.02 11.40 15.35
C ILE A 268 -18.23 10.26 14.33
N ASP A 269 -19.46 10.09 13.86
CA ASP A 269 -19.82 9.15 12.80
C ASP A 269 -20.10 9.94 11.52
N THR A 270 -19.10 10.06 10.66
CA THR A 270 -19.21 10.80 9.38
C THR A 270 -20.13 10.11 8.39
N ASP A 271 -20.29 8.78 8.44
CA ASP A 271 -21.18 8.04 7.55
C ASP A 271 -22.65 8.31 7.88
N LYS A 272 -22.98 8.39 9.17
CA LYS A 272 -24.33 8.76 9.65
C LYS A 272 -24.52 10.25 9.86
N ARG A 273 -23.48 11.06 9.65
CA ARG A 273 -23.48 12.51 9.92
C ARG A 273 -23.96 12.82 11.35
N MET A 274 -23.44 12.08 12.32
CA MET A 274 -23.85 12.18 13.71
C MET A 274 -22.65 12.49 14.59
N ILE A 275 -22.84 13.44 15.50
CA ILE A 275 -21.87 13.80 16.52
C ILE A 275 -22.52 13.50 17.87
N GLU A 276 -21.89 12.64 18.66
CA GLU A 276 -22.28 12.35 20.04
C GLU A 276 -21.20 12.89 20.98
N VAL A 277 -21.59 13.75 21.91
CA VAL A 277 -20.70 14.32 22.92
C VAL A 277 -21.27 14.03 24.29
N ALA A 278 -20.50 13.32 25.11
CA ALA A 278 -20.84 13.10 26.51
C ALA A 278 -20.15 14.17 27.37
N LEU A 279 -20.95 14.93 28.09
CA LEU A 279 -20.49 16.01 28.96
C LEU A 279 -20.72 15.64 30.43
N LEU A 280 -19.74 15.95 31.26
CA LEU A 280 -19.83 15.82 32.72
C LEU A 280 -19.81 17.20 33.36
N GLY A 281 -20.78 17.52 34.22
CA GLY A 281 -20.86 18.80 34.89
C GLY A 281 -22.28 19.34 35.02
N LYS A 282 -22.44 20.66 34.90
CA LYS A 282 -23.75 21.32 34.98
C LYS A 282 -24.65 20.91 33.81
N LYS A 283 -25.97 20.76 34.11
CA LYS A 283 -26.94 20.43 33.08
C LYS A 283 -27.09 21.59 32.08
N ILE A 284 -26.83 21.29 30.79
CA ILE A 284 -26.98 22.27 29.71
C ILE A 284 -28.45 22.54 29.44
N SER A 285 -28.77 23.80 29.14
CA SER A 285 -30.13 24.23 28.79
C SER A 285 -30.58 23.58 27.47
N THR A 286 -31.88 23.26 27.39
CA THR A 286 -32.51 22.80 26.13
C THR A 286 -32.47 23.85 25.02
N ALA A 287 -32.33 25.14 25.39
CA ALA A 287 -32.16 26.24 24.45
C ALA A 287 -30.78 26.20 23.76
N ASP A 288 -29.73 26.00 24.58
CA ASP A 288 -28.34 25.89 24.07
C ASP A 288 -28.15 24.66 23.19
N THR A 289 -28.76 23.53 23.54
CA THR A 289 -28.73 22.31 22.73
C THR A 289 -29.38 22.52 21.36
N LYS A 290 -30.52 23.23 21.30
CA LYS A 290 -31.15 23.56 20.03
C LYS A 290 -30.37 24.56 19.20
N ALA A 291 -29.74 25.55 19.84
CA ALA A 291 -28.83 26.49 19.16
C ALA A 291 -27.64 25.79 18.52
N LEU A 292 -27.01 24.84 19.23
CA LEU A 292 -25.93 24.00 18.70
C LEU A 292 -26.40 23.14 17.51
N GLN A 293 -27.58 22.54 17.59
CA GLN A 293 -28.13 21.74 16.48
C GLN A 293 -28.42 22.60 15.23
N SER A 294 -28.94 23.82 15.41
CA SER A 294 -29.16 24.73 14.28
C SER A 294 -27.85 25.19 13.66
N CYS A 295 -26.82 25.50 14.48
CA CYS A 295 -25.51 25.90 14.01
C CYS A 295 -24.82 24.80 13.18
N LEU A 296 -24.97 23.54 13.57
CA LEU A 296 -24.44 22.37 12.89
C LEU A 296 -25.06 22.15 11.50
N LEU A 297 -26.37 22.46 11.36
CA LEU A 297 -27.08 22.38 10.08
C LEU A 297 -26.62 23.46 9.09
N TYR A 298 -26.18 24.63 9.56
CA TYR A 298 -25.68 25.71 8.71
C TYR A 298 -24.20 25.62 8.35
N THR A 299 -23.38 24.90 9.14
CA THR A 299 -21.94 24.74 8.89
C THR A 299 -21.59 23.51 8.06
N SER A 300 -22.56 22.63 7.80
CA SER A 300 -22.36 21.49 6.88
C SER A 300 -22.45 21.99 5.44
N PRO A 301 -21.41 21.80 4.60
CA PRO A 301 -21.47 22.19 3.19
C PRO A 301 -22.65 21.49 2.53
N SER A 302 -23.50 22.31 1.87
CA SER A 302 -24.64 21.82 1.09
C SER A 302 -24.13 20.89 -0.04
N PRO A 303 -24.82 19.79 -0.34
CA PRO A 303 -24.43 18.93 -1.46
C PRO A 303 -24.66 19.57 -2.84
N ARG A 304 -24.85 20.88 -2.94
CA ARG A 304 -25.19 21.59 -4.17
C ARG A 304 -24.24 22.75 -4.54
N ASP A 305 -23.12 22.91 -3.85
CA ASP A 305 -22.11 23.92 -4.25
C ASP A 305 -20.81 23.25 -4.71
#